data_cb40b7032041f0c82a930e83c4bf562c
#
_entry.id   cb40b7032041f0c82a930e83c4bf562c
#
_cell.length_a   1.000
_cell.length_b   1.000
_cell.length_c   1.000
_cell.angle_alpha   90.00
_cell.angle_beta   90.00
_cell.angle_gamma   90.00
#
_symmetry.space_group_name_H-M   'P 1'
#
loop_
_entity.id
_entity.type
_entity.pdbx_description
1 polymer ?
#
loop_
_entity_poly.entity_id
_entity_poly.type
_entity_poly.pdbx_seq_one_letter_code
_entity_poly.pdbx_strand_id
1 'polypeptide(L)' 'MKTTVKYVVLKSKDYQLGTPLFEESLEANGQYFDEIPNVIQYQNHEFKVKSKELTRKQIFDDFEESQTILVKVIAMN' A
#
# COMPACT_ATOMS: atom_id res chain seq x y z
N MET A 1 -5.82 -14.93 1.32
CA MET A 1 -4.37 -14.63 1.40
C MET A 1 -4.15 -13.46 2.34
N LYS A 2 -3.25 -13.62 3.27
CA LYS A 2 -2.91 -12.55 4.21
C LYS A 2 -2.21 -11.42 3.48
N THR A 3 -2.79 -10.22 3.56
CA THR A 3 -2.31 -9.08 2.77
C THR A 3 -1.97 -7.92 3.69
N THR A 4 -0.79 -7.36 3.51
CA THR A 4 -0.36 -6.14 4.17
C THR A 4 -0.20 -5.06 3.12
N VAL A 5 -0.86 -3.93 3.32
CA VAL A 5 -0.77 -2.78 2.40
C VAL A 5 -0.08 -1.65 3.15
N LYS A 6 1.03 -1.17 2.61
CA LYS A 6 1.81 -0.08 3.19
C LYS A 6 1.73 1.13 2.27
N TYR A 7 1.28 2.25 2.82
CA TYR A 7 1.19 3.50 2.07
C TYR A 7 2.34 4.40 2.48
N VAL A 8 3.11 4.85 1.50
CA VAL A 8 4.30 5.66 1.72
C VAL A 8 4.17 6.93 0.90
N VAL A 9 4.36 8.09 1.55
CA VAL A 9 4.30 9.37 0.86
C VAL A 9 5.65 9.66 0.22
N LEU A 10 5.62 9.95 -1.05
CA LEU A 10 6.77 10.50 -1.75
C LEU A 10 6.88 11.99 -1.38
N LYS A 11 7.65 12.75 -2.08
CA LYS A 11 7.92 14.13 -1.71
C LYS A 11 6.67 15.01 -1.74
N SER A 12 6.46 15.81 -0.67
CA SER A 12 5.45 16.86 -0.63
C SER A 12 5.91 17.94 0.35
N LYS A 13 5.15 19.06 0.45
CA LYS A 13 5.48 20.15 1.37
C LYS A 13 5.50 19.69 2.83
N ASP A 14 4.57 18.82 3.20
CA ASP A 14 4.35 18.43 4.59
C ASP A 14 4.99 17.09 4.92
N TYR A 15 5.51 16.36 3.94
CA TYR A 15 6.04 15.02 4.13
C TYR A 15 7.39 14.88 3.46
N GLN A 16 8.30 14.19 4.12
CA GLN A 16 9.59 13.86 3.55
C GLN A 16 9.47 12.63 2.65
N LEU A 17 10.45 12.47 1.75
CA LEU A 17 10.49 11.33 0.86
C LEU A 17 10.50 10.03 1.66
N GLY A 18 9.59 9.13 1.32
CA GLY A 18 9.53 7.82 1.96
C GLY A 18 8.88 7.80 3.32
N THR A 19 8.19 8.87 3.72
CA THR A 19 7.48 8.90 5.00
C THR A 19 6.35 7.89 5.01
N PRO A 20 6.34 6.93 5.96
CA PRO A 20 5.20 6.01 6.09
C PRO A 20 3.94 6.77 6.48
N LEU A 21 2.86 6.57 5.72
CA LEU A 21 1.57 7.21 6.00
C LEU A 21 0.72 6.35 6.93
N PHE A 22 0.43 5.15 6.50
CA PHE A 22 -0.27 4.17 7.31
C PHE A 22 -0.11 2.78 6.69
N GLU A 23 -0.50 1.78 7.46
CA GLU A 23 -0.40 0.39 7.06
C GLU A 23 -1.67 -0.33 7.48
N GLU A 24 -2.19 -1.22 6.65
CA GLU A 24 -3.33 -2.04 7.02
C GLU A 24 -3.07 -3.50 6.65
N SER A 25 -3.64 -4.41 7.45
CA SER A 25 -3.57 -5.85 7.20
C SER A 25 -4.97 -6.38 7.02
N LEU A 26 -5.18 -7.16 5.98
CA LEU A 26 -6.49 -7.70 5.65
C LEU A 26 -6.37 -9.03 4.93
N GLU A 27 -7.50 -9.74 4.83
CA GLU A 27 -7.59 -10.91 3.98
C GLU A 27 -8.07 -10.46 2.61
N ALA A 28 -7.31 -10.79 1.57
CA ALA A 28 -7.64 -10.41 0.20
C ALA A 28 -7.19 -11.49 -0.77
N ASN A 29 -7.77 -11.47 -1.96
CA ASN A 29 -7.36 -12.39 -3.02
C ASN A 29 -6.16 -11.80 -3.79
N GLY A 30 -5.63 -12.57 -4.74
CA GLY A 30 -4.47 -12.15 -5.51
C GLY A 30 -4.72 -10.97 -6.45
N GLN A 31 -5.98 -10.56 -6.61
CA GLN A 31 -6.35 -9.45 -7.49
C GLN A 31 -6.50 -8.12 -6.74
N TYR A 32 -6.35 -8.14 -5.43
CA TYR A 32 -6.52 -6.93 -4.62
C TYR A 32 -5.60 -5.80 -5.07
N PHE A 33 -4.42 -6.13 -5.56
CA PHE A 33 -3.48 -5.16 -6.09
C PHE A 33 -4.12 -4.25 -7.15
N ASP A 34 -4.97 -4.81 -8.00
CA ASP A 34 -5.64 -4.06 -9.06
C ASP A 34 -6.87 -3.31 -8.57
N GLU A 35 -7.35 -3.64 -7.38
CA GLU A 35 -8.55 -3.03 -6.81
C GLU A 35 -8.24 -1.77 -5.99
N ILE A 36 -6.97 -1.51 -5.70
CA ILE A 36 -6.58 -0.32 -4.94
C ILE A 36 -6.88 0.92 -5.79
N PRO A 37 -7.66 1.88 -5.26
CA PRO A 37 -8.04 3.07 -6.03
C PRO A 37 -6.83 3.95 -6.32
N ASN A 38 -6.93 4.77 -7.36
CA ASN A 38 -5.85 5.67 -7.77
C ASN A 38 -5.74 6.92 -6.88
N VAL A 39 -6.77 7.20 -6.11
CA VAL A 39 -6.79 8.31 -5.16
C VAL A 39 -7.28 7.76 -3.84
N ILE A 40 -6.54 8.05 -2.77
CA ILE A 40 -6.93 7.64 -1.43
C ILE A 40 -7.09 8.87 -0.54
N GLN A 41 -7.92 8.73 0.48
CA GLN A 41 -8.11 9.79 1.48
C GLN A 41 -7.65 9.28 2.83
N TYR A 42 -6.89 10.13 3.54
CA TYR A 42 -6.40 9.81 4.86
C TYR A 42 -6.30 11.10 5.67
N GLN A 43 -6.97 11.14 6.81
CA GLN A 43 -6.98 12.29 7.73
C GLN A 43 -7.32 13.61 7.02
N ASN A 44 -8.36 13.58 6.20
CA ASN A 44 -8.87 14.74 5.45
C ASN A 44 -7.94 15.26 4.35
N HIS A 45 -6.94 14.46 3.99
CA HIS A 45 -6.03 14.77 2.88
C HIS A 45 -6.24 13.76 1.76
N GLU A 46 -6.13 14.23 0.53
CA GLU A 46 -6.19 13.37 -0.65
C GLU A 46 -4.77 13.07 -1.14
N PHE A 47 -4.56 11.83 -1.51
CA PHE A 47 -3.27 11.36 -2.04
C PHE A 47 -3.50 10.63 -3.35
N LYS A 48 -2.68 10.94 -4.32
CA LYS A 48 -2.71 10.26 -5.62
C LYS A 48 -1.70 9.11 -5.60
N VAL A 49 -2.13 7.93 -6.02
CA VAL A 49 -1.24 6.78 -6.13
C VAL A 49 -0.32 6.97 -7.32
N LYS A 50 0.97 7.00 -7.03
CA LYS A 50 2.00 7.18 -8.05
C LYS A 50 2.47 5.84 -8.61
N SER A 51 2.66 4.85 -7.72
CA SER A 51 3.06 3.51 -8.12
C SER A 51 2.67 2.51 -7.05
N LYS A 52 2.61 1.24 -7.44
CA LYS A 52 2.32 0.12 -6.54
C LYS A 52 3.34 -0.98 -6.81
N GLU A 53 3.82 -1.61 -5.75
CA GLU A 53 4.74 -2.74 -5.85
C GLU A 53 4.18 -3.92 -5.06
N LEU A 54 4.20 -5.10 -5.66
CA LEU A 54 3.68 -6.31 -5.05
C LEU A 54 4.82 -7.27 -4.76
N THR A 55 4.86 -7.74 -3.52
CA THR A 55 5.78 -8.80 -3.11
C THR A 55 4.96 -9.93 -2.51
N ARG A 56 5.15 -11.14 -2.99
CA ARG A 56 4.50 -12.34 -2.47
C ARG A 56 5.50 -13.24 -1.81
N LYS A 57 5.12 -13.77 -0.65
CA LYS A 57 5.91 -14.77 0.06
C LYS A 57 5.07 -16.02 0.25
N GLN A 58 5.71 -17.17 0.06
CA GLN A 58 5.10 -18.46 0.34
C GLN A 58 5.93 -19.13 1.43
N ILE A 59 5.25 -19.51 2.51
CA ILE A 59 5.89 -20.23 3.61
C ILE A 59 5.60 -21.70 3.41
N PHE A 60 6.62 -22.44 3.00
CA PHE A 60 6.46 -23.84 2.59
C PHE A 60 6.01 -24.76 3.72
N ASP A 61 6.46 -24.49 4.95
CA ASP A 61 6.16 -25.35 6.08
C ASP A 61 4.70 -25.28 6.52
N ASP A 62 4.05 -24.14 6.34
CA ASP A 62 2.68 -23.92 6.78
C ASP A 62 1.70 -23.79 5.63
N PHE A 63 2.17 -23.88 4.40
CA PHE A 63 1.36 -23.66 3.20
C PHE A 63 0.63 -22.31 3.21
N GLU A 64 1.13 -21.36 3.97
CA GLU A 64 0.56 -20.03 4.01
C GLU A 64 1.16 -19.17 2.92
N GLU A 65 0.29 -18.42 2.26
CA GLU A 65 0.71 -17.40 1.32
C GLU A 65 0.43 -16.03 1.91
N SER A 66 1.36 -15.11 1.73
CA SER A 66 1.17 -13.73 2.13
C SER A 66 1.64 -12.81 1.02
N GLN A 67 1.06 -11.63 0.96
CA GLN A 67 1.48 -10.61 0.02
C GLN A 67 1.61 -9.28 0.72
N THR A 68 2.57 -8.49 0.28
CA THR A 68 2.76 -7.12 0.75
C THR A 68 2.67 -6.20 -0.45
N ILE A 69 1.82 -5.19 -0.35
CA ILE A 69 1.66 -4.20 -1.41
C ILE A 69 2.19 -2.88 -0.88
N LEU A 70 3.21 -2.35 -1.55
CA LEU A 70 3.75 -1.04 -1.24
C LEU A 70 3.14 -0.04 -2.19
N VAL A 71 2.36 0.90 -1.65
CA VAL A 71 1.68 1.92 -2.43
C VAL A 71 2.39 3.26 -2.20
N LYS A 72 2.98 3.80 -3.24
CA LYS A 72 3.66 5.10 -3.18
C LYS A 72 2.70 6.18 -3.66
N VAL A 73 2.49 7.17 -2.81
CA VAL A 73 1.49 8.21 -3.04
C VAL A 73 2.12 9.60 -2.96
N ILE A 74 1.45 10.56 -3.56
CA ILE A 74 1.83 11.98 -3.44
C ILE A 74 0.63 12.76 -2.95
N ALA A 75 0.89 13.79 -2.12
CA ALA A 75 -0.18 14.65 -1.62
C ALA A 75 -0.72 15.53 -2.74
N MET A 76 -2.05 15.66 -2.79
CA MET A 76 -2.75 16.44 -3.81
C MET A 76 -3.20 17.78 -3.22
N ASN A 77 -2.26 18.59 -2.80
CA ASN A 77 -2.58 19.90 -2.23
C ASN A 77 -2.06 21.01 -3.11
#